data_34c706afa69dc00bfccc7753eebd5b0f
#
_entry.id   34c706afa69dc00bfccc7753eebd5b0f
#
_cell.length_a   1.000
_cell.length_b   1.000
_cell.length_c   1.000
_cell.angle_alpha   90.00
_cell.angle_beta   90.00
_cell.angle_gamma   90.00
#
_symmetry.space_group_name_H-M   'P 1'
#
loop_
_entity.id
_entity.type
_entity.pdbx_description
1 polymer ?
#
loop_
_entity_poly.entity_id
_entity_poly.type
_entity_poly.pdbx_seq_one_letter_code
_entity_poly.pdbx_strand_id
1 'polypeptide(L)'
;MGETSVPAAKASDSGLVRLEGSPTGGDFVILCDHASNRVPDGFGDLGLGEADMQRHIAWDPGALPVARELARLLGAPLVYPDASRLLIDCNRPIDAPDSVSVASEDTPIPGNIELAAEVRARRVAGIYEPYHAAIDALLDGRQRAGAL
;
A
#
# COMPACT_ATOMS: atom_id res chain seq x y z
N MET A 1 -10.66 34.26 -22.46
CA MET A 1 -9.82 33.81 -21.37
C MET A 1 -10.00 32.32 -21.26
N GLY A 2 -9.05 31.55 -21.80
CA GLY A 2 -9.13 30.08 -21.82
C GLY A 2 -8.54 29.51 -20.54
N GLU A 3 -9.35 28.81 -19.76
CA GLU A 3 -8.85 27.94 -18.69
C GLU A 3 -8.14 26.76 -19.34
N THR A 4 -6.83 26.74 -19.23
CA THR A 4 -6.02 25.59 -19.59
C THR A 4 -6.14 24.54 -18.49
N SER A 5 -7.12 23.65 -18.66
CA SER A 5 -7.21 22.44 -17.83
C SER A 5 -5.97 21.60 -18.09
N VAL A 6 -5.07 21.54 -17.12
CA VAL A 6 -3.97 20.60 -17.12
C VAL A 6 -4.56 19.21 -16.89
N PRO A 7 -4.37 18.25 -17.81
CA PRO A 7 -4.87 16.90 -17.56
C PRO A 7 -4.11 16.29 -16.40
N ALA A 8 -4.84 15.84 -15.38
CA ALA A 8 -4.31 15.02 -14.30
C ALA A 8 -3.56 13.81 -14.92
N ALA A 9 -2.29 13.68 -14.60
CA ALA A 9 -1.50 12.53 -15.01
C ALA A 9 -2.24 11.26 -14.58
N LYS A 10 -2.56 10.39 -15.55
CA LYS A 10 -3.15 9.08 -15.27
C LYS A 10 -2.18 8.33 -14.36
N ALA A 11 -2.64 8.04 -13.13
CA ALA A 11 -2.00 7.05 -12.27
C ALA A 11 -1.83 5.77 -13.09
N SER A 12 -0.63 5.22 -13.12
CA SER A 12 -0.39 3.90 -13.70
C SER A 12 -1.16 2.91 -12.83
N ASP A 13 -2.26 2.41 -13.34
CA ASP A 13 -3.14 1.49 -12.65
C ASP A 13 -2.48 0.09 -12.61
N SER A 14 -1.51 -0.09 -11.73
CA SER A 14 -0.98 -1.39 -11.37
C SER A 14 -1.85 -2.01 -10.27
N GLY A 15 -3.17 -2.05 -10.51
CA GLY A 15 -4.19 -2.75 -9.74
C GLY A 15 -4.33 -2.37 -8.27
N LEU A 16 -3.30 -2.53 -7.41
CA LEU A 16 -3.40 -2.37 -5.96
C LEU A 16 -2.46 -1.32 -5.36
N VAL A 17 -1.64 -0.67 -6.16
CA VAL A 17 -0.77 0.42 -5.70
C VAL A 17 -1.35 1.75 -6.14
N ARG A 18 -1.46 2.67 -5.22
CA ARG A 18 -1.97 4.02 -5.45
C ARG A 18 -0.85 5.03 -5.34
N LEU A 19 -0.80 5.93 -6.31
CA LEU A 19 0.06 7.11 -6.30
C LEU A 19 -0.83 8.35 -6.42
N GLU A 20 -0.79 9.21 -5.42
CA GLU A 20 -1.52 10.48 -5.38
C GLU A 20 -0.52 11.65 -5.41
N GLY A 21 -0.91 12.76 -6.02
CA GLY A 21 -0.09 13.97 -6.12
C GLY A 21 0.93 13.96 -7.28
N SER A 22 1.76 15.00 -7.34
CA SER A 22 2.78 15.15 -8.36
C SER A 22 4.03 14.31 -8.02
N PRO A 23 4.50 13.42 -8.89
CA PRO A 23 5.70 12.61 -8.62
C PRO A 23 6.95 13.42 -8.25
N THR A 24 7.08 14.63 -8.78
CA THR A 24 8.23 15.52 -8.53
C THR A 24 7.89 16.67 -7.58
N GLY A 25 6.71 16.66 -6.97
CA GLY A 25 6.26 17.70 -6.05
C GLY A 25 6.97 17.65 -4.70
N GLY A 26 7.11 18.83 -4.07
CA GLY A 26 7.66 18.99 -2.72
C GLY A 26 9.03 18.36 -2.49
N ASP A 27 9.52 18.45 -1.27
CA ASP A 27 10.83 17.92 -0.86
C ASP A 27 10.74 16.52 -0.19
N PHE A 28 9.53 15.98 -0.08
CA PHE A 28 9.24 14.73 0.61
C PHE A 28 8.54 13.73 -0.30
N VAL A 29 8.60 12.47 0.09
CA VAL A 29 7.72 11.39 -0.40
C VAL A 29 7.00 10.83 0.81
N ILE A 30 5.69 10.70 0.72
CA ILE A 30 4.87 10.15 1.79
C ILE A 30 4.50 8.70 1.44
N LEU A 31 4.74 7.79 2.37
CA LEU A 31 4.36 6.39 2.26
C LEU A 31 3.35 6.04 3.35
N CYS A 32 2.36 5.21 3.03
CA CYS A 32 1.38 4.73 3.98
C CYS A 32 1.18 3.23 3.80
N ASP A 33 2.00 2.43 4.46
CA ASP A 33 2.08 0.97 4.25
C ASP A 33 0.78 0.24 4.64
N HIS A 34 0.06 0.73 5.64
CA HIS A 34 -1.13 0.10 6.21
C HIS A 34 -2.40 0.92 5.94
N ALA A 35 -2.54 1.43 4.73
CA ALA A 35 -3.57 2.38 4.35
C ALA A 35 -4.98 1.78 4.23
N SER A 36 -5.11 0.47 4.03
CA SER A 36 -6.36 -0.19 3.65
C SER A 36 -6.54 -1.52 4.35
N ASN A 37 -7.80 -1.83 4.69
CA ASN A 37 -8.22 -3.15 5.19
C ASN A 37 -8.84 -4.02 4.10
N ARG A 38 -8.70 -3.64 2.83
CA ARG A 38 -9.31 -4.34 1.71
C ARG A 38 -8.65 -5.69 1.47
N VAL A 39 -9.46 -6.69 1.15
CA VAL A 39 -9.03 -8.00 0.63
C VAL A 39 -9.51 -8.10 -0.83
N PRO A 40 -8.65 -7.79 -1.81
CA PRO A 40 -9.04 -7.87 -3.21
C PRO A 40 -9.24 -9.31 -3.66
N ASP A 41 -10.07 -9.50 -4.70
CA ASP A 41 -10.31 -10.81 -5.29
C ASP A 41 -9.00 -11.45 -5.79
N GLY A 42 -8.89 -12.76 -5.62
CA GLY A 42 -7.75 -13.53 -6.09
C GLY A 42 -6.56 -13.64 -5.13
N PHE A 43 -6.58 -12.95 -3.98
CA PHE A 43 -5.50 -13.01 -2.98
C PHE A 43 -5.78 -13.93 -1.79
N GLY A 44 -6.88 -14.67 -1.85
CA GLY A 44 -7.33 -15.59 -0.83
C GLY A 44 -8.32 -14.94 0.14
N ASP A 45 -8.73 -15.73 1.12
CA ASP A 45 -9.61 -15.32 2.21
C ASP A 45 -8.81 -15.34 3.52
N LEU A 46 -8.99 -14.32 4.34
CA LEU A 46 -8.35 -14.27 5.66
C LEU A 46 -9.11 -15.05 6.73
N GLY A 47 -10.37 -15.44 6.45
CA GLY A 47 -11.23 -16.15 7.41
C GLY A 47 -11.67 -15.28 8.58
N LEU A 48 -11.62 -13.96 8.44
CA LEU A 48 -12.02 -12.97 9.45
C LEU A 48 -13.37 -12.36 9.12
N GLY A 49 -14.16 -12.07 10.16
CA GLY A 49 -15.40 -11.33 10.04
C GLY A 49 -15.16 -9.82 9.82
N GLU A 50 -16.22 -9.12 9.42
CA GLU A 50 -16.16 -7.67 9.15
C GLU A 50 -15.68 -6.87 10.37
N ALA A 51 -16.11 -7.26 11.59
CA ALA A 51 -15.69 -6.59 12.83
C ALA A 51 -14.17 -6.63 13.04
N ASP A 52 -13.52 -7.78 12.77
CA ASP A 52 -12.07 -7.91 12.87
C ASP A 52 -11.35 -7.12 11.78
N MET A 53 -11.90 -7.09 10.57
CA MET A 53 -11.34 -6.33 9.45
C MET A 53 -11.42 -4.81 9.64
N GLN A 54 -12.26 -4.31 10.54
CA GLN A 54 -12.29 -2.90 10.93
C GLN A 54 -11.29 -2.55 12.03
N ARG A 55 -10.69 -3.53 12.69
CA ARG A 55 -9.69 -3.30 13.74
C ARG A 55 -8.33 -2.95 13.15
N HIS A 56 -7.49 -2.32 13.99
CA HIS A 56 -6.11 -1.95 13.66
C HIS A 56 -5.19 -3.15 13.32
N ILE A 57 -5.63 -4.38 13.54
CA ILE A 57 -4.89 -5.56 13.09
C ILE A 57 -4.84 -5.68 11.56
N ALA A 58 -5.90 -5.24 10.87
CA ALA A 58 -6.02 -5.35 9.42
C ALA A 58 -5.43 -4.15 8.65
N TRP A 59 -5.37 -2.99 9.28
CA TRP A 59 -4.89 -1.71 8.76
C TRP A 59 -4.61 -0.74 9.90
N ASP A 60 -4.13 0.47 9.59
CA ASP A 60 -3.99 1.52 10.60
C ASP A 60 -5.11 2.57 10.40
N PRO A 61 -6.23 2.49 11.16
CA PRO A 61 -7.33 3.42 11.03
C PRO A 61 -6.86 4.87 11.22
N GLY A 62 -7.18 5.72 10.24
CA GLY A 62 -6.77 7.14 10.26
C GLY A 62 -5.41 7.41 9.63
N ALA A 63 -4.58 6.41 9.33
CA ALA A 63 -3.27 6.63 8.72
C ALA A 63 -3.37 7.27 7.33
N LEU A 64 -4.23 6.76 6.47
CA LEU A 64 -4.38 7.30 5.11
C LEU A 64 -4.90 8.75 5.08
N PRO A 65 -5.94 9.15 5.84
CA PRO A 65 -6.32 10.56 5.95
C PRO A 65 -5.19 11.47 6.42
N VAL A 66 -4.40 11.06 7.42
CA VAL A 66 -3.23 11.82 7.89
C VAL A 66 -2.17 11.92 6.80
N ALA A 67 -1.85 10.81 6.13
CA ALA A 67 -0.88 10.78 5.04
C ALA A 67 -1.31 11.70 3.87
N ARG A 68 -2.58 11.71 3.50
CA ARG A 68 -3.13 12.61 2.49
C ARG A 68 -3.01 14.08 2.88
N GLU A 69 -3.31 14.41 4.14
CA GLU A 69 -3.19 15.78 4.61
C GLU A 69 -1.72 16.24 4.65
N LEU A 70 -0.79 15.38 5.10
CA LEU A 70 0.64 15.65 5.03
C LEU A 70 1.11 15.86 3.59
N ALA A 71 0.71 14.98 2.68
CA ALA A 71 1.05 15.09 1.26
C ALA A 71 0.55 16.40 0.66
N ARG A 72 -0.69 16.79 0.99
CA ARG A 72 -1.27 18.07 0.55
C ARG A 72 -0.51 19.28 1.10
N LEU A 73 -0.19 19.30 2.39
CA LEU A 73 0.52 20.40 3.04
C LEU A 73 1.96 20.56 2.54
N LEU A 74 2.62 19.43 2.25
CA LEU A 74 4.00 19.40 1.78
C LEU A 74 4.12 19.45 0.25
N GLY A 75 2.99 19.43 -0.47
CA GLY A 75 2.99 19.31 -1.92
C GLY A 75 3.65 18.02 -2.43
N ALA A 76 3.68 16.97 -1.60
CA ALA A 76 4.44 15.75 -1.81
C ALA A 76 3.59 14.65 -2.47
N PRO A 77 4.21 13.73 -3.24
CA PRO A 77 3.54 12.51 -3.65
C PRO A 77 3.29 11.58 -2.47
N LEU A 78 2.19 10.83 -2.54
CA LEU A 78 1.80 9.80 -1.58
C LEU A 78 1.68 8.46 -2.32
N VAL A 79 2.32 7.42 -1.79
CA VAL A 79 2.23 6.04 -2.30
C VAL A 79 1.70 5.12 -1.20
N TYR A 80 0.75 4.25 -1.55
CA TYR A 80 0.21 3.27 -0.62
C TYR A 80 -0.35 2.03 -1.33
N PRO A 81 -0.31 0.82 -0.68
CA PRO A 81 -1.01 -0.35 -1.17
C PRO A 81 -2.48 -0.32 -0.75
N ASP A 82 -3.39 -0.62 -1.69
CA ASP A 82 -4.83 -0.73 -1.43
C ASP A 82 -5.20 -2.19 -1.09
N ALA A 83 -4.55 -2.71 -0.06
CA ALA A 83 -4.76 -4.06 0.44
C ALA A 83 -4.41 -4.15 1.93
N SER A 84 -5.09 -5.04 2.65
CA SER A 84 -4.83 -5.27 4.07
C SER A 84 -3.42 -5.80 4.33
N ARG A 85 -2.76 -5.28 5.38
CA ARG A 85 -1.48 -5.79 5.89
C ARG A 85 -1.51 -7.26 6.28
N LEU A 86 -2.69 -7.82 6.55
CA LEU A 86 -2.84 -9.23 6.88
C LEU A 86 -2.66 -10.16 5.67
N LEU A 87 -2.84 -9.65 4.44
CA LEU A 87 -2.50 -10.42 3.24
C LEU A 87 -0.99 -10.56 3.08
N ILE A 88 -0.28 -9.44 3.17
CA ILE A 88 1.17 -9.33 3.25
C ILE A 88 1.51 -7.94 3.79
N ASP A 89 2.39 -7.87 4.78
CA ASP A 89 2.81 -6.60 5.38
C ASP A 89 3.95 -5.99 4.56
N CYS A 90 3.65 -4.91 3.84
CA CYS A 90 4.63 -4.20 3.01
C CYS A 90 5.72 -3.49 3.82
N ASN A 91 5.53 -3.35 5.14
CA ASN A 91 6.50 -2.77 6.07
C ASN A 91 7.32 -3.86 6.81
N ARG A 92 7.41 -5.05 6.25
CA ARG A 92 8.24 -6.15 6.76
C ARG A 92 9.18 -6.66 5.66
N PRO A 93 10.36 -7.14 6.01
CA PRO A 93 11.16 -7.91 5.06
C PRO A 93 10.34 -9.11 4.54
N ILE A 94 10.46 -9.39 3.25
CA ILE A 94 9.65 -10.43 2.61
C ILE A 94 9.83 -11.82 3.24
N ASP A 95 11.03 -12.10 3.75
CA ASP A 95 11.38 -13.37 4.39
C ASP A 95 11.07 -13.39 5.89
N ALA A 96 10.59 -12.29 6.46
CA ALA A 96 10.23 -12.25 7.87
C ALA A 96 8.99 -13.13 8.13
N PRO A 97 8.97 -13.89 9.25
CA PRO A 97 7.83 -14.74 9.59
C PRO A 97 6.51 -13.97 9.73
N ASP A 98 6.59 -12.69 10.12
CA ASP A 98 5.46 -11.80 10.31
C ASP A 98 5.12 -10.95 9.07
N SER A 99 5.76 -11.22 7.93
CA SER A 99 5.34 -10.64 6.65
C SER A 99 3.96 -11.12 6.22
N VAL A 100 3.58 -12.36 6.59
CA VAL A 100 2.23 -12.92 6.49
C VAL A 100 1.92 -13.54 7.85
N SER A 101 1.34 -12.76 8.74
CA SER A 101 1.10 -13.18 10.13
C SER A 101 -0.04 -14.21 10.22
N VAL A 102 0.16 -15.27 11.01
CA VAL A 102 -0.87 -16.28 11.31
C VAL A 102 -1.78 -15.85 12.48
N ALA A 103 -1.36 -14.85 13.22
CA ALA A 103 -2.13 -14.20 14.28
C ALA A 103 -1.68 -12.75 14.45
N SER A 104 -2.57 -11.89 14.89
CA SER A 104 -2.27 -10.52 15.30
C SER A 104 -2.94 -10.26 16.65
N GLU A 105 -2.14 -9.85 17.64
CA GLU A 105 -2.55 -9.84 19.04
C GLU A 105 -3.10 -11.25 19.43
N ASP A 106 -4.30 -11.33 20.01
CA ASP A 106 -4.95 -12.58 20.38
C ASP A 106 -5.90 -13.11 19.28
N THR A 107 -5.85 -12.54 18.09
CA THR A 107 -6.75 -12.89 16.98
C THR A 107 -6.02 -13.79 15.97
N PRO A 108 -6.37 -15.09 15.87
CA PRO A 108 -5.87 -15.95 14.79
C PRO A 108 -6.37 -15.46 13.42
N ILE A 109 -5.55 -15.65 12.40
CA ILE A 109 -5.90 -15.32 11.02
C ILE A 109 -5.98 -16.64 10.24
N PRO A 110 -7.18 -17.28 10.19
CA PRO A 110 -7.31 -18.63 9.66
C PRO A 110 -6.80 -18.80 8.23
N GLY A 111 -7.03 -17.80 7.39
CA GLY A 111 -6.60 -17.83 5.99
C GLY A 111 -5.09 -17.76 5.77
N ASN A 112 -4.30 -17.49 6.83
CA ASN A 112 -2.84 -17.47 6.78
C ASN A 112 -2.19 -18.72 7.42
N ILE A 113 -2.99 -19.51 8.13
CA ILE A 113 -2.50 -20.75 8.71
C ILE A 113 -2.29 -21.76 7.58
N GLU A 114 -1.10 -22.38 7.54
CA GLU A 114 -0.74 -23.33 6.47
C GLU A 114 -0.99 -22.78 5.04
N LEU A 115 -0.67 -21.49 4.85
CA LEU A 115 -0.90 -20.82 3.57
C LEU A 115 -0.13 -21.52 2.44
N ALA A 116 -0.85 -21.90 1.38
CA ALA A 116 -0.26 -22.51 0.20
C ALA A 116 0.76 -21.59 -0.46
N ALA A 117 1.88 -22.16 -0.91
CA ALA A 117 2.99 -21.41 -1.50
C ALA A 117 2.56 -20.56 -2.71
N GLU A 118 1.61 -21.07 -3.52
CA GLU A 118 1.08 -20.36 -4.69
C GLU A 118 0.26 -19.14 -4.29
N VAL A 119 -0.48 -19.19 -3.18
CA VAL A 119 -1.24 -18.06 -2.67
C VAL A 119 -0.28 -17.01 -2.12
N ARG A 120 0.75 -17.43 -1.36
CA ARG A 120 1.80 -16.53 -0.88
C ARG A 120 2.52 -15.83 -2.05
N ALA A 121 2.95 -16.60 -3.06
CA ALA A 121 3.60 -16.06 -4.24
C ALA A 121 2.74 -15.03 -4.98
N ARG A 122 1.44 -15.27 -5.07
CA ARG A 122 0.47 -14.33 -5.68
C ARG A 122 0.37 -13.03 -4.89
N ARG A 123 0.38 -13.09 -3.55
CA ARG A 123 0.38 -11.89 -2.69
C ARG A 123 1.68 -11.09 -2.85
N VAL A 124 2.81 -11.77 -2.93
CA VAL A 124 4.11 -11.15 -3.19
C VAL A 124 4.09 -10.42 -4.53
N ALA A 125 3.76 -11.13 -5.61
CA ALA A 125 3.79 -10.58 -6.97
C ALA A 125 2.70 -9.52 -7.23
N GLY A 126 1.58 -9.58 -6.53
CA GLY A 126 0.44 -8.68 -6.76
C GLY A 126 0.36 -7.48 -5.80
N ILE A 127 1.02 -7.53 -4.65
CA ILE A 127 0.94 -6.49 -3.62
C ILE A 127 2.33 -5.97 -3.24
N TYR A 128 3.18 -6.85 -2.74
CA TYR A 128 4.48 -6.48 -2.17
C TYR A 128 5.45 -5.91 -3.22
N GLU A 129 5.74 -6.69 -4.25
CA GLU A 129 6.67 -6.28 -5.30
C GLU A 129 6.21 -5.02 -6.04
N PRO A 130 4.93 -4.89 -6.47
CA PRO A 130 4.47 -3.68 -7.14
C PRO A 130 4.55 -2.43 -6.26
N TYR A 131 4.30 -2.56 -4.95
CA TYR A 131 4.41 -1.44 -4.01
C TYR A 131 5.85 -0.93 -3.92
N HIS A 132 6.81 -1.83 -3.67
CA HIS A 132 8.22 -1.45 -3.59
C HIS A 132 8.78 -0.96 -4.93
N ALA A 133 8.39 -1.58 -6.04
CA ALA A 133 8.77 -1.12 -7.38
C ALA A 133 8.23 0.29 -7.69
N ALA A 134 7.02 0.62 -7.24
CA ALA A 134 6.46 1.97 -7.41
C ALA A 134 7.24 3.02 -6.61
N ILE A 135 7.69 2.68 -5.40
CA ILE A 135 8.55 3.56 -4.57
C ILE A 135 9.89 3.78 -5.27
N ASP A 136 10.55 2.71 -5.71
CA ASP A 136 11.85 2.80 -6.39
C ASP A 136 11.75 3.65 -7.66
N ALA A 137 10.74 3.40 -8.49
CA ALA A 137 10.51 4.17 -9.71
C ALA A 137 10.25 5.66 -9.42
N LEU A 138 9.52 5.95 -8.34
CA LEU A 138 9.26 7.33 -7.91
C LEU A 138 10.55 8.02 -7.47
N LEU A 139 11.36 7.37 -6.63
CA LEU A 139 12.63 7.93 -6.14
C LEU A 139 13.62 8.13 -7.28
N ASP A 140 13.76 7.16 -8.17
CA ASP A 140 14.60 7.27 -9.37
C ASP A 140 14.16 8.42 -10.29
N GLY A 141 12.86 8.59 -10.48
CA GLY A 141 12.28 9.68 -11.26
C GLY A 141 12.59 11.04 -10.63
N ARG A 142 12.48 11.16 -9.31
CA ARG A 142 12.80 12.39 -8.57
C ARG A 142 14.29 12.74 -8.64
N GLN A 143 15.15 11.74 -8.48
CA GLN A 143 16.60 11.94 -8.59
C GLN A 143 16.97 12.45 -9.98
N ARG A 144 16.44 11.85 -11.06
CA ARG A 144 16.66 12.30 -12.44
C ARG A 144 16.14 13.71 -12.71
N ALA A 145 15.06 14.10 -12.04
CA ALA A 145 14.48 15.44 -12.14
C ALA A 145 15.16 16.49 -11.24
N GLY A 146 16.14 16.09 -10.41
CA GLY A 146 16.78 16.97 -9.45
C GLY A 146 15.85 17.40 -8.30
N ALA A 147 14.87 16.56 -7.95
CA ALA A 147 13.88 16.80 -6.89
C ALA A 147 14.16 15.96 -5.63
N LEU A 148 15.37 15.44 -5.50
CA LEU A 148 15.96 14.83 -4.31
C LEU A 148 17.28 15.50 -3.99
#